data_a6d68a91a010f7a520f81efef360610e
#
_entry.id   a6d68a91a010f7a520f81efef360610e
#
_cell.length_a   1.000
_cell.length_b   1.000
_cell.length_c   1.000
_cell.angle_alpha   90.00
_cell.angle_beta   90.00
_cell.angle_gamma   90.00
#
_symmetry.space_group_name_H-M   'P 1'
#
loop_
_entity.id
_entity.type
_entity.pdbx_description
1 polymer ?
#
loop_
_entity_poly.entity_id
_entity_poly.type
_entity_poly.pdbx_seq_one_letter_code
_entity_poly.pdbx_strand_id
1 'polypeptide(L)'
;RNRGEERPGAFPARFCMYMGKPAVLDEISKSRDQLEEMEKYVVPDETGILYETRWSFVERDYQEVPWKTYLAEMERSDSLAAVREKLQEYLKKREKSGGLRKDFTSRFFEEMIQNIYVYLKESNIVFGQIFDSEEYETKRREAVLSVVGAHAFIDYLFDVLEGQKKNES
;
A
#
# COMPACT_ATOMS: atom_id res chain seq x y z
N ARG A 1 22.81 15.58 38.36
CA ARG A 1 22.86 15.39 36.89
C ARG A 1 21.93 14.23 36.54
N ASN A 2 20.67 14.52 36.28
CA ASN A 2 19.73 13.57 35.71
C ASN A 2 19.89 13.59 34.19
N ARG A 3 20.38 12.50 33.66
CA ARG A 3 20.24 12.21 32.23
C ARG A 3 18.82 11.71 31.99
N GLY A 4 18.03 12.53 31.32
CA GLY A 4 16.70 12.14 30.86
C GLY A 4 16.86 10.97 29.88
N GLU A 5 16.31 9.83 30.24
CA GLU A 5 16.06 8.74 29.32
C GLU A 5 15.00 9.19 28.32
N GLU A 6 15.43 9.55 27.13
CA GLU A 6 14.53 9.67 25.99
C GLU A 6 13.95 8.29 25.70
N ARG A 7 12.67 8.14 25.94
CA ARG A 7 11.91 6.94 25.53
C ARG A 7 11.88 6.88 24.00
N PRO A 8 12.41 5.85 23.35
CA PRO A 8 12.31 5.75 21.92
C PRO A 8 10.85 5.47 21.53
N GLY A 9 10.29 6.33 20.65
CA GLY A 9 9.23 5.96 19.76
C GLY A 9 7.81 5.98 20.29
N ALA A 10 7.31 7.16 20.70
CA ALA A 10 5.90 7.41 20.48
C ALA A 10 5.70 7.55 18.97
N PHE A 11 5.12 6.54 18.30
CA PHE A 11 4.63 6.71 16.95
C PHE A 11 3.71 7.92 16.92
N PRO A 12 3.94 8.91 16.04
CA PRO A 12 3.03 10.04 15.96
C PRO A 12 1.66 9.46 15.62
N ALA A 13 0.68 9.70 16.49
CA ALA A 13 -0.69 9.27 16.25
C ALA A 13 -1.14 9.90 14.92
N ARG A 14 -1.39 9.06 13.91
CA ARG A 14 -1.92 9.53 12.63
C ARG A 14 -3.41 9.76 12.83
N PHE A 15 -3.81 11.02 12.74
CA PHE A 15 -5.22 11.40 12.74
C PHE A 15 -5.75 11.34 11.32
N CYS A 16 -6.94 10.79 11.17
CA CYS A 16 -7.68 10.82 9.92
C CYS A 16 -9.02 11.50 10.17
N MET A 17 -9.39 12.42 9.29
CA MET A 17 -10.64 13.18 9.36
C MET A 17 -11.49 12.87 8.14
N TYR A 18 -12.73 12.48 8.37
CA TYR A 18 -13.72 12.23 7.33
C TYR A 18 -14.68 13.42 7.26
N MET A 19 -14.77 14.08 6.11
CA MET A 19 -15.59 15.26 5.92
C MET A 19 -16.73 14.96 4.95
N GLY A 20 -17.95 15.00 5.46
CA GLY A 20 -19.18 14.92 4.66
C GLY A 20 -19.44 16.21 3.88
N LYS A 21 -20.34 16.12 2.89
CA LYS A 21 -20.90 17.30 2.24
C LYS A 21 -21.92 17.98 3.14
N PRO A 22 -22.20 19.28 2.95
CA PRO A 22 -23.31 19.95 3.62
C PRO A 22 -24.62 19.20 3.37
N ALA A 23 -25.35 18.89 4.43
CA ALA A 23 -26.62 18.16 4.37
C ALA A 23 -27.70 18.88 5.15
N VAL A 24 -28.95 18.79 4.70
CA VAL A 24 -30.12 19.23 5.47
C VAL A 24 -30.43 18.19 6.57
N LEU A 25 -31.22 18.58 7.58
CA LEU A 25 -31.43 17.76 8.78
C LEU A 25 -31.91 16.33 8.50
N ASP A 26 -32.77 16.16 7.51
CA ASP A 26 -33.31 14.84 7.10
C ASP A 26 -32.26 13.95 6.40
N GLU A 27 -31.15 14.52 5.92
CA GLU A 27 -30.07 13.79 5.23
C GLU A 27 -28.87 13.52 6.14
N ILE A 28 -28.85 14.06 7.36
CA ILE A 28 -27.70 13.89 8.29
C ILE A 28 -27.41 12.41 8.57
N SER A 29 -28.46 11.62 8.77
CA SER A 29 -28.28 10.19 9.03
C SER A 29 -27.59 9.49 7.85
N LYS A 30 -28.01 9.80 6.63
CA LYS A 30 -27.41 9.25 5.41
C LYS A 30 -25.97 9.70 5.22
N SER A 31 -25.65 10.97 5.51
CA SER A 31 -24.29 11.48 5.44
C SER A 31 -23.38 10.79 6.48
N ARG A 32 -23.89 10.57 7.69
CA ARG A 32 -23.16 9.82 8.71
C ARG A 32 -22.85 8.40 8.27
N ASP A 33 -23.83 7.67 7.76
CA ASP A 33 -23.67 6.30 7.30
C ASP A 33 -22.62 6.21 6.16
N GLN A 34 -22.58 7.22 5.27
CA GLN A 34 -21.56 7.33 4.23
C GLN A 34 -20.16 7.57 4.79
N LEU A 35 -20.01 8.42 5.83
CA LEU A 35 -18.75 8.66 6.49
C LEU A 35 -18.24 7.41 7.24
N GLU A 36 -19.13 6.65 7.87
CA GLU A 36 -18.80 5.37 8.51
C GLU A 36 -18.33 4.35 7.47
N GLU A 37 -18.92 4.31 6.27
CA GLU A 37 -18.42 3.50 5.17
C GLU A 37 -17.03 3.94 4.69
N MET A 38 -16.82 5.26 4.56
CA MET A 38 -15.49 5.77 4.22
C MET A 38 -14.43 5.32 5.24
N GLU A 39 -14.71 5.47 6.54
CA GLU A 39 -13.80 5.03 7.60
C GLU A 39 -13.46 3.54 7.49
N LYS A 40 -14.44 2.74 7.14
CA LYS A 40 -14.29 1.28 7.05
C LYS A 40 -13.46 0.84 5.83
N TYR A 41 -13.67 1.49 4.69
CA TYR A 41 -13.16 0.96 3.40
C TYR A 41 -12.06 1.78 2.76
N VAL A 42 -11.88 3.05 3.11
CA VAL A 42 -10.90 3.91 2.45
C VAL A 42 -9.54 3.86 3.13
N VAL A 43 -8.50 3.85 2.31
CA VAL A 43 -7.12 4.03 2.77
C VAL A 43 -6.83 5.54 2.81
N PRO A 44 -6.42 6.11 3.97
CA PRO A 44 -6.10 7.52 4.09
C PRO A 44 -4.95 7.95 3.18
N ASP A 45 -5.10 9.11 2.53
CA ASP A 45 -4.05 9.76 1.78
C ASP A 45 -3.05 10.53 2.69
N GLU A 46 -2.12 11.25 2.07
CA GLU A 46 -1.10 12.02 2.79
C GLU A 46 -1.68 13.13 3.67
N THR A 47 -2.82 13.68 3.30
CA THR A 47 -3.44 14.79 4.02
C THR A 47 -4.12 14.35 5.30
N GLY A 48 -4.51 13.08 5.40
CA GLY A 48 -5.34 12.56 6.48
C GLY A 48 -6.76 13.14 6.50
N ILE A 49 -7.16 13.92 5.48
CA ILE A 49 -8.49 14.52 5.36
C ILE A 49 -9.19 13.92 4.14
N LEU A 50 -10.24 13.17 4.40
CA LEU A 50 -11.02 12.48 3.37
C LEU A 50 -12.36 13.17 3.18
N TYR A 51 -12.60 13.67 1.97
CA TYR A 51 -13.84 14.34 1.61
C TYR A 51 -14.79 13.36 0.92
N GLU A 52 -16.03 13.26 1.40
CA GLU A 52 -17.10 12.47 0.77
C GLU A 52 -17.25 12.77 -0.73
N THR A 53 -17.09 14.02 -1.13
CA THR A 53 -17.19 14.45 -2.53
C THR A 53 -16.14 13.87 -3.46
N ARG A 54 -15.00 13.41 -2.92
CA ARG A 54 -13.91 12.78 -3.67
C ARG A 54 -14.00 11.26 -3.67
N TRP A 55 -14.88 10.71 -2.85
CA TRP A 55 -15.07 9.28 -2.71
C TRP A 55 -16.20 8.78 -3.61
N SER A 56 -15.93 7.71 -4.33
CA SER A 56 -16.96 7.02 -5.11
C SER A 56 -17.31 5.70 -4.45
N PHE A 57 -18.57 5.58 -4.01
CA PHE A 57 -19.13 4.33 -3.48
C PHE A 57 -19.36 3.28 -4.58
N VAL A 58 -19.13 3.61 -5.84
CA VAL A 58 -19.26 2.68 -6.95
C VAL A 58 -18.10 1.68 -6.84
N GLU A 59 -18.45 0.42 -6.61
CA GLU A 59 -17.53 -0.69 -6.71
C GLU A 59 -16.99 -0.72 -8.14
N ARG A 60 -15.72 -0.35 -8.30
CA ARG A 60 -15.06 -0.46 -9.59
C ARG A 60 -14.43 -1.82 -9.65
N ASP A 61 -14.70 -2.55 -10.73
CA ASP A 61 -14.08 -3.83 -11.00
C ASP A 61 -12.57 -3.77 -10.76
N TYR A 62 -12.08 -4.77 -10.05
CA TYR A 62 -10.64 -4.95 -9.86
C TYR A 62 -9.99 -5.15 -11.22
N GLN A 63 -9.25 -4.16 -11.69
CA GLN A 63 -8.41 -4.32 -12.88
C GLN A 63 -7.23 -5.19 -12.51
N GLU A 64 -7.15 -6.35 -13.10
CA GLU A 64 -6.05 -7.26 -12.87
C GLU A 64 -4.72 -6.62 -13.28
N VAL A 65 -3.74 -6.75 -12.41
CA VAL A 65 -2.35 -6.40 -12.71
C VAL A 65 -1.79 -7.46 -13.66
N PRO A 66 -1.08 -7.08 -14.73
CA PRO A 66 -0.55 -8.06 -15.70
C PRO A 66 0.72 -8.75 -15.15
N TRP A 67 0.57 -9.50 -14.06
CA TRP A 67 1.68 -10.12 -13.33
C TRP A 67 2.58 -11.00 -14.18
N LYS A 68 2.00 -11.76 -15.13
CA LYS A 68 2.80 -12.59 -16.05
C LYS A 68 3.78 -11.76 -16.86
N THR A 69 3.35 -10.57 -17.32
CA THR A 69 4.21 -9.65 -18.06
C THR A 69 5.29 -9.08 -17.17
N TYR A 70 4.93 -8.71 -15.94
CA TYR A 70 5.87 -8.14 -14.96
C TYR A 70 6.91 -9.17 -14.51
N LEU A 71 6.52 -10.41 -14.25
CA LEU A 71 7.45 -11.48 -13.92
C LEU A 71 8.45 -11.72 -15.05
N ALA A 72 7.98 -11.87 -16.29
CA ALA A 72 8.85 -12.05 -17.45
C ALA A 72 9.81 -10.86 -17.68
N GLU A 73 9.42 -9.66 -17.25
CA GLU A 73 10.30 -8.48 -17.30
C GLU A 73 11.34 -8.51 -16.18
N MET A 74 10.96 -8.90 -14.96
CA MET A 74 11.88 -9.08 -13.84
C MET A 74 12.98 -10.12 -14.13
N GLU A 75 12.62 -11.23 -14.80
CA GLU A 75 13.57 -12.28 -15.18
C GLU A 75 14.56 -11.84 -16.27
N ARG A 76 14.10 -11.03 -17.21
CA ARG A 76 14.92 -10.57 -18.35
C ARG A 76 15.76 -9.34 -18.07
N SER A 77 15.41 -8.57 -17.03
CA SER A 77 16.04 -7.29 -16.74
C SER A 77 17.12 -7.45 -15.65
N ASP A 78 18.25 -6.78 -15.84
CA ASP A 78 19.25 -6.64 -14.79
C ASP A 78 18.80 -5.74 -13.64
N SER A 79 17.79 -4.90 -13.89
CA SER A 79 17.19 -4.00 -12.91
C SER A 79 15.70 -4.24 -12.77
N LEU A 80 15.20 -4.25 -11.54
CA LEU A 80 13.79 -4.35 -11.21
C LEU A 80 13.07 -3.00 -11.25
N ALA A 81 13.79 -1.91 -11.50
CA ALA A 81 13.29 -0.54 -11.43
C ALA A 81 12.07 -0.29 -12.34
N ALA A 82 12.05 -0.85 -13.56
CA ALA A 82 10.96 -0.66 -14.49
C ALA A 82 9.63 -1.28 -13.99
N VAL A 83 9.69 -2.45 -13.35
CA VAL A 83 8.50 -3.10 -12.78
C VAL A 83 8.05 -2.34 -11.53
N ARG A 84 8.99 -1.91 -10.67
CA ARG A 84 8.71 -1.05 -9.51
C ARG A 84 7.94 0.20 -9.94
N GLU A 85 8.43 0.93 -10.95
CA GLU A 85 7.80 2.15 -11.46
C GLU A 85 6.37 1.89 -11.97
N LYS A 86 6.15 0.81 -12.73
CA LYS A 86 4.82 0.41 -13.22
C LYS A 86 3.84 0.12 -12.08
N LEU A 87 4.29 -0.53 -11.01
CA LEU A 87 3.45 -0.79 -9.84
C LEU A 87 3.12 0.49 -9.08
N GLN A 88 4.09 1.41 -8.94
CA GLN A 88 3.88 2.74 -8.36
C GLN A 88 2.87 3.56 -9.17
N GLU A 89 2.99 3.55 -10.50
CA GLU A 89 2.04 4.24 -11.37
C GLU A 89 0.64 3.63 -11.31
N TYR A 90 0.55 2.29 -11.21
CA TYR A 90 -0.72 1.60 -11.08
C TYR A 90 -1.45 2.04 -9.81
N LEU A 91 -0.78 2.09 -8.64
CA LEU A 91 -1.38 2.59 -7.40
C LEU A 91 -1.80 4.07 -7.54
N LYS A 92 -0.95 4.94 -8.08
CA LYS A 92 -1.26 6.36 -8.31
C LYS A 92 -2.49 6.55 -9.19
N LYS A 93 -2.66 5.70 -10.20
CA LYS A 93 -3.83 5.72 -11.07
C LYS A 93 -5.12 5.38 -10.31
N ARG A 94 -5.05 4.36 -9.45
CA ARG A 94 -6.19 3.96 -8.62
C ARG A 94 -6.52 5.02 -7.58
N GLU A 95 -5.54 5.60 -6.92
CA GLU A 95 -5.70 6.70 -5.98
C GLU A 95 -6.45 7.88 -6.62
N LYS A 96 -6.02 8.34 -7.80
CA LYS A 96 -6.66 9.44 -8.53
C LYS A 96 -8.07 9.12 -9.01
N SER A 97 -8.40 7.85 -9.21
CA SER A 97 -9.70 7.43 -9.75
C SER A 97 -10.80 7.23 -8.71
N GLY A 98 -10.60 7.59 -7.45
CA GLY A 98 -11.59 7.49 -6.39
C GLY A 98 -11.02 7.02 -5.04
N GLY A 99 -9.70 7.12 -4.88
CA GLY A 99 -9.00 6.68 -3.67
C GLY A 99 -8.69 5.18 -3.65
N LEU A 100 -7.82 4.79 -2.71
CA LEU A 100 -7.51 3.39 -2.47
C LEU A 100 -8.49 2.80 -1.46
N ARG A 101 -9.04 1.64 -1.77
CA ARG A 101 -9.86 0.84 -0.86
C ARG A 101 -9.01 -0.20 -0.15
N LYS A 102 -9.31 -0.46 1.11
CA LYS A 102 -8.57 -1.45 1.94
C LYS A 102 -8.62 -2.86 1.35
N ASP A 103 -9.79 -3.28 0.85
CA ASP A 103 -9.99 -4.57 0.19
C ASP A 103 -9.16 -4.70 -1.09
N PHE A 104 -9.19 -3.66 -1.94
CA PHE A 104 -8.35 -3.60 -3.14
C PHE A 104 -6.85 -3.65 -2.77
N THR A 105 -6.43 -2.82 -1.83
CA THR A 105 -5.02 -2.71 -1.43
C THR A 105 -4.49 -4.01 -0.84
N SER A 106 -5.28 -4.68 0.01
CA SER A 106 -4.93 -5.99 0.56
C SER A 106 -4.76 -7.03 -0.54
N ARG A 107 -5.73 -7.14 -1.46
CA ARG A 107 -5.65 -8.07 -2.59
C ARG A 107 -4.46 -7.77 -3.50
N PHE A 108 -4.22 -6.52 -3.82
CA PHE A 108 -3.08 -6.10 -4.64
C PHE A 108 -1.76 -6.54 -4.04
N PHE A 109 -1.55 -6.32 -2.74
CA PHE A 109 -0.31 -6.72 -2.07
C PHE A 109 -0.20 -8.22 -1.89
N GLU A 110 -1.29 -8.95 -1.65
CA GLU A 110 -1.27 -10.41 -1.63
C GLU A 110 -0.83 -10.98 -2.98
N GLU A 111 -1.40 -10.50 -4.08
CA GLU A 111 -1.01 -10.91 -5.43
C GLU A 111 0.45 -10.53 -5.74
N MET A 112 0.88 -9.33 -5.36
CA MET A 112 2.27 -8.89 -5.54
C MET A 112 3.25 -9.81 -4.80
N ILE A 113 3.00 -10.10 -3.54
CA ILE A 113 3.85 -10.96 -2.72
C ILE A 113 3.91 -12.37 -3.32
N GLN A 114 2.77 -12.95 -3.71
CA GLN A 114 2.73 -14.27 -4.35
C GLN A 114 3.58 -14.33 -5.63
N ASN A 115 3.49 -13.31 -6.47
CA ASN A 115 4.26 -13.25 -7.70
C ASN A 115 5.77 -13.01 -7.43
N ILE A 116 6.12 -12.22 -6.42
CA ILE A 116 7.51 -12.09 -5.98
C ILE A 116 8.05 -13.44 -5.48
N TYR A 117 7.27 -14.22 -4.75
CA TYR A 117 7.66 -15.58 -4.34
C TYR A 117 7.96 -16.49 -5.55
N VAL A 118 7.13 -16.43 -6.59
CA VAL A 118 7.38 -17.19 -7.83
C VAL A 118 8.70 -16.77 -8.45
N TYR A 119 8.92 -15.46 -8.60
CA TYR A 119 10.17 -14.91 -9.14
C TYR A 119 11.41 -15.36 -8.35
N LEU A 120 11.38 -15.25 -7.04
CA LEU A 120 12.48 -15.64 -6.17
C LEU A 120 12.80 -17.13 -6.27
N LYS A 121 11.75 -17.98 -6.32
CA LYS A 121 11.89 -19.42 -6.48
C LYS A 121 12.54 -19.80 -7.82
N GLU A 122 12.16 -19.15 -8.89
CA GLU A 122 12.74 -19.38 -10.21
C GLU A 122 14.18 -18.87 -10.32
N SER A 123 14.49 -17.82 -9.58
CA SER A 123 15.84 -17.24 -9.48
C SER A 123 16.75 -17.95 -8.47
N ASN A 124 16.29 -18.99 -7.76
CA ASN A 124 17.00 -19.69 -6.68
C ASN A 124 17.45 -18.80 -5.50
N ILE A 125 16.77 -17.67 -5.29
CA ILE A 125 17.08 -16.75 -4.20
C ILE A 125 16.43 -17.24 -2.89
N VAL A 126 17.18 -17.15 -1.77
CA VAL A 126 16.72 -17.64 -0.46
C VAL A 126 15.71 -16.68 0.17
N PHE A 127 14.47 -17.15 0.40
CA PHE A 127 13.33 -16.35 0.84
C PHE A 127 13.32 -15.90 2.29
N GLY A 128 13.79 -16.78 3.21
CA GLY A 128 13.51 -16.63 4.64
C GLY A 128 14.01 -15.33 5.24
N GLN A 129 15.10 -14.78 4.73
CA GLN A 129 15.66 -13.53 5.27
C GLN A 129 14.83 -12.29 4.91
N ILE A 130 14.01 -12.35 3.85
CA ILE A 130 13.22 -11.22 3.39
C ILE A 130 11.91 -11.15 4.17
N PHE A 131 11.18 -12.24 4.24
CA PHE A 131 9.80 -12.30 4.72
C PHE A 131 9.65 -12.58 6.22
N ASP A 132 10.72 -13.03 6.89
CA ASP A 132 10.71 -13.32 8.33
C ASP A 132 11.23 -12.14 9.18
N SER A 133 11.46 -10.97 8.56
CA SER A 133 11.97 -9.80 9.28
C SER A 133 10.84 -8.99 9.94
N GLU A 134 11.10 -8.44 11.12
CA GLU A 134 10.18 -7.51 11.80
C GLU A 134 9.89 -6.27 10.95
N GLU A 135 10.87 -5.82 10.17
CA GLU A 135 10.74 -4.71 9.25
C GLU A 135 9.72 -5.01 8.15
N TYR A 136 9.79 -6.19 7.53
CA TYR A 136 8.80 -6.63 6.54
C TYR A 136 7.39 -6.64 7.10
N GLU A 137 7.18 -7.24 8.27
CA GLU A 137 5.87 -7.30 8.90
C GLU A 137 5.32 -5.91 9.23
N THR A 138 6.19 -5.00 9.65
CA THR A 138 5.81 -3.60 9.93
C THR A 138 5.40 -2.89 8.65
N LYS A 139 6.21 -2.96 7.59
CA LYS A 139 5.94 -2.34 6.30
C LYS A 139 4.69 -2.90 5.63
N ARG A 140 4.48 -4.21 5.69
CA ARG A 140 3.27 -4.87 5.17
C ARG A 140 2.01 -4.38 5.87
N ARG A 141 2.04 -4.24 7.19
CA ARG A 141 0.92 -3.70 7.97
C ARG A 141 0.62 -2.25 7.62
N GLU A 142 1.65 -1.41 7.49
CA GLU A 142 1.51 -0.01 7.10
C GLU A 142 0.94 0.16 5.69
N ALA A 143 1.25 -0.77 4.79
CA ALA A 143 0.81 -0.74 3.39
C ALA A 143 -0.70 -0.70 3.20
N VAL A 144 -1.47 -1.30 4.11
CA VAL A 144 -2.94 -1.31 4.05
C VAL A 144 -3.58 -0.20 4.90
N LEU A 145 -2.78 0.54 5.67
CA LEU A 145 -3.26 1.59 6.56
C LEU A 145 -3.16 2.99 5.98
N SER A 146 -2.33 3.22 4.97
CA SER A 146 -2.18 4.53 4.35
C SER A 146 -1.63 4.44 2.92
N VAL A 147 -1.96 5.41 2.08
CA VAL A 147 -1.41 5.54 0.72
C VAL A 147 0.12 5.65 0.76
N VAL A 148 0.66 6.44 1.68
CA VAL A 148 2.12 6.55 1.88
C VAL A 148 2.73 5.20 2.23
N GLY A 149 2.11 4.44 3.14
CA GLY A 149 2.55 3.09 3.50
C GLY A 149 2.50 2.13 2.32
N ALA A 150 1.45 2.23 1.49
CA ALA A 150 1.31 1.41 0.28
C ALA A 150 2.47 1.63 -0.71
N HIS A 151 2.81 2.89 -1.00
CA HIS A 151 3.94 3.22 -1.86
C HIS A 151 5.29 2.81 -1.24
N ALA A 152 5.47 3.07 0.06
CA ALA A 152 6.69 2.72 0.78
C ALA A 152 6.93 1.21 0.83
N PHE A 153 5.88 0.39 0.86
CA PHE A 153 6.01 -1.07 0.86
C PHE A 153 6.50 -1.61 -0.49
N ILE A 154 6.03 -1.06 -1.60
CA ILE A 154 6.58 -1.40 -2.93
C ILE A 154 8.07 -1.06 -2.97
N ASP A 155 8.44 0.15 -2.56
CA ASP A 155 9.83 0.61 -2.56
C ASP A 155 10.70 -0.32 -1.70
N TYR A 156 10.27 -0.61 -0.49
CA TYR A 156 10.98 -1.50 0.41
C TYR A 156 11.23 -2.89 -0.20
N LEU A 157 10.18 -3.53 -0.73
CA LEU A 157 10.32 -4.87 -1.32
C LEU A 157 11.29 -4.88 -2.50
N PHE A 158 11.18 -3.90 -3.39
CA PHE A 158 12.06 -3.84 -4.56
C PHE A 158 13.50 -3.48 -4.19
N ASP A 159 13.75 -2.64 -3.18
CA ASP A 159 15.08 -2.36 -2.67
C ASP A 159 15.74 -3.63 -2.08
N VAL A 160 14.98 -4.42 -1.33
CA VAL A 160 15.45 -5.70 -0.78
C VAL A 160 15.76 -6.69 -1.89
N LEU A 161 14.88 -6.83 -2.89
CA LEU A 161 15.09 -7.72 -4.03
C LEU A 161 16.33 -7.34 -4.86
N GLU A 162 16.54 -6.05 -5.11
CA GLU A 162 17.75 -5.56 -5.81
C GLU A 162 19.01 -5.80 -5.00
N GLY A 163 18.94 -5.65 -3.68
CA GLY A 163 20.06 -5.96 -2.78
C GLY A 163 20.46 -7.43 -2.83
N GLN A 164 19.50 -8.35 -2.84
CA GLN A 164 19.77 -9.79 -2.95
C GLN A 164 20.37 -10.15 -4.32
N LYS A 165 19.84 -9.60 -5.40
CA LYS A 165 20.32 -9.83 -6.76
C LYS A 165 21.79 -9.43 -6.94
N LYS A 166 22.23 -8.32 -6.30
CA LYS A 166 23.63 -7.87 -6.31
C LYS A 166 24.58 -8.77 -5.50
N ASN A 167 24.06 -9.40 -4.45
CA ASN A 167 24.88 -10.29 -3.62
C ASN A 167 25.14 -11.66 -4.25
N GLU A 168 24.35 -12.06 -5.23
CA GLU A 168 24.46 -13.34 -5.95
C GLU A 168 25.24 -13.22 -7.28
N SER A 169 25.54 -12.01 -7.71
CA SER A 169 26.35 -11.74 -8.93
C SER A 169 27.82 -11.60 -8.60
#